data_7fbc345f17f53305b7c09f7b5b881b89
#
_entry.id   7fbc345f17f53305b7c09f7b5b881b89
#
_cell.length_a   1.000
_cell.length_b   1.000
_cell.length_c   1.000
_cell.angle_alpha   90.00
_cell.angle_beta   90.00
_cell.angle_gamma   90.00
#
_symmetry.space_group_name_H-M   'P 1'
#
loop_
_entity.id
_entity.type
_entity.pdbx_description
1 polymer ?
#
loop_
_entity_poly.entity_id
_entity_poly.type
_entity_poly.pdbx_seq_one_letter_code
_entity_poly.pdbx_strand_id
1 'polypeptide(L)' 'MELVDRFHVPNRDVWFVQAVLTDCEGQAVVSLGEREADESIMSVLYDDSTRDELAPLFAYLVAVGKMVPVQQFE' A
#
# COMPACT_ATOMS: atom_id res chain seq x y z
N MET A 1 -2.15 13.24 12.32
CA MET A 1 -1.21 12.17 12.72
C MET A 1 -0.88 11.31 11.53
N GLU A 2 0.39 11.01 11.33
CA GLU A 2 0.82 10.17 10.23
C GLU A 2 0.59 8.70 10.54
N LEU A 3 0.03 7.99 9.58
CA LEU A 3 -0.22 6.56 9.66
C LEU A 3 0.64 5.82 8.65
N VAL A 4 0.98 4.58 8.96
CA VAL A 4 1.74 3.71 8.07
C VAL A 4 1.03 2.37 7.97
N ASP A 5 0.67 2.00 6.75
CA ASP A 5 0.15 0.67 6.46
C ASP A 5 1.14 -0.07 5.56
N ARG A 6 1.31 -1.34 5.82
CA ARG A 6 2.23 -2.20 5.04
C ARG A 6 1.46 -3.30 4.36
N PHE A 7 1.90 -3.61 3.15
CA PHE A 7 1.26 -4.62 2.32
C PHE A 7 2.30 -5.51 1.65
N HIS A 8 1.95 -6.79 1.49
CA HIS A 8 2.67 -7.69 0.59
C HIS A 8 2.13 -7.46 -0.80
N VAL A 9 3.01 -7.16 -1.75
CA VAL A 9 2.63 -6.91 -3.14
C VAL A 9 3.44 -7.85 -4.03
N PRO A 10 2.78 -8.65 -4.89
CA PRO A 10 3.52 -9.47 -5.84
C PRO A 10 4.45 -8.62 -6.70
N ASN A 11 5.67 -9.08 -6.92
CA ASN A 11 6.67 -8.30 -7.64
C ASN A 11 6.18 -7.84 -9.01
N ARG A 12 5.39 -8.67 -9.68
CA ARG A 12 4.84 -8.32 -11.00
C ARG A 12 3.83 -7.18 -10.95
N ASP A 13 3.25 -6.90 -9.78
CA ASP A 13 2.21 -5.88 -9.62
C ASP A 13 2.72 -4.62 -8.91
N VAL A 14 3.98 -4.61 -8.48
CA VAL A 14 4.53 -3.50 -7.68
C VAL A 14 4.37 -2.16 -8.39
N TRP A 15 4.77 -2.07 -9.65
CA TRP A 15 4.71 -0.79 -10.36
C TRP A 15 3.26 -0.33 -10.57
N PHE A 16 2.34 -1.27 -10.78
CA PHE A 16 0.92 -0.96 -10.95
C PHE A 16 0.34 -0.39 -9.65
N VAL A 17 0.56 -1.09 -8.53
CA VAL A 17 0.07 -0.65 -7.22
C VAL A 17 0.70 0.69 -6.86
N GLN A 18 2.00 0.83 -7.07
CA GLN A 18 2.72 2.08 -6.79
C GLN A 18 2.15 3.23 -7.61
N ALA A 19 1.88 3.01 -8.89
CA ALA A 19 1.32 4.04 -9.74
C ALA A 19 -0.08 4.46 -9.29
N VAL A 20 -0.93 3.50 -8.93
CA VAL A 20 -2.28 3.78 -8.45
C VAL A 20 -2.24 4.60 -7.16
N LEU A 21 -1.39 4.21 -6.21
CA LEU A 21 -1.30 4.92 -4.92
C LEU A 21 -0.63 6.29 -5.06
N THR A 22 0.36 6.41 -5.95
CA THR A 22 1.05 7.68 -6.18
C THR A 22 0.12 8.69 -6.86
N ASP A 23 -0.81 8.21 -7.68
CA ASP A 23 -1.78 9.06 -8.36
C ASP A 23 -2.79 9.73 -7.41
N CYS A 24 -2.72 9.43 -6.13
CA CYS A 24 -3.55 10.08 -5.10
C CYS A 24 -3.09 11.50 -4.75
N GLU A 25 -2.40 12.16 -5.65
CA GLU A 25 -2.08 13.60 -5.60
C GLU A 25 -1.40 14.06 -4.30
N GLY A 26 -0.41 13.29 -3.84
CA GLY A 26 0.34 13.67 -2.65
C GLY A 26 -0.33 13.32 -1.33
N GLN A 27 -1.46 12.64 -1.36
CA GLN A 27 -2.14 12.20 -0.15
C GLN A 27 -1.44 11.00 0.52
N ALA A 28 -0.59 10.31 -0.24
CA ALA A 28 0.14 9.16 0.27
C ALA A 28 1.57 9.15 -0.27
N VAL A 29 2.49 8.66 0.55
CA VAL A 29 3.87 8.41 0.15
C VAL A 29 4.08 6.91 0.16
N VAL A 30 4.54 6.37 -0.95
CA VAL A 30 4.77 4.94 -1.11
C VAL A 30 6.26 4.66 -1.04
N SER A 31 6.63 3.71 -0.18
CA SER A 31 8.03 3.30 -0.03
C SER A 31 8.13 1.79 -0.18
N LEU A 32 9.04 1.33 -1.03
CA LEU A 32 9.32 -0.09 -1.16
C LEU A 32 10.32 -0.50 -0.10
N GLY A 33 9.96 -1.52 0.67
CA GLY A 33 10.83 -2.09 1.69
C GLY A 33 11.55 -3.34 1.19
N GLU A 34 11.58 -4.37 2.02
CA GLU A 34 12.26 -5.60 1.68
C GLU A 34 11.63 -6.30 0.50
N ARG A 35 12.48 -6.81 -0.38
CA ARG A 35 12.06 -7.56 -1.55
C ARG A 35 12.37 -9.04 -1.33
N GLU A 36 11.32 -9.83 -1.33
CA GLU A 36 11.46 -11.28 -1.28
C GLU A 36 11.41 -11.87 -2.71
N ALA A 37 11.50 -13.19 -2.82
CA ALA A 37 11.58 -13.84 -4.13
C ALA A 37 10.40 -13.49 -5.05
N ASP A 38 9.19 -13.56 -4.51
CA ASP A 38 7.98 -13.38 -5.31
C ASP A 38 7.20 -12.13 -4.98
N GLU A 39 7.50 -11.47 -3.86
CA GLU A 39 6.76 -10.31 -3.40
C GLU A 39 7.66 -9.31 -2.69
N SER A 40 7.15 -8.09 -2.60
CA SER A 40 7.83 -7.01 -1.88
C SER A 40 6.91 -6.47 -0.80
N ILE A 41 7.50 -5.90 0.24
CA ILE A 41 6.73 -5.20 1.26
C ILE A 41 6.70 -3.73 0.86
N MET A 42 5.48 -3.20 0.74
CA MET A 42 5.26 -1.81 0.39
C MET A 42 4.68 -1.10 1.60
N SER A 43 5.29 0.02 1.99
CA SER A 43 4.79 0.87 3.06
C SER A 43 4.10 2.07 2.46
N VAL A 44 2.92 2.38 2.95
CA VAL A 44 2.15 3.55 2.51
C VAL A 44 1.99 4.46 3.72
N LEU A 45 2.53 5.68 3.59
CA LEU A 45 2.46 6.68 4.64
C LEU A 45 1.43 7.73 4.25
N TYR A 46 0.53 8.05 5.16
CA TYR A 46 -0.51 9.05 4.90
C TYR A 46 -0.98 9.66 6.22
N ASP A 47 -1.64 10.81 6.13
CA ASP A 47 -2.21 11.44 7.30
C ASP A 47 -3.57 10.83 7.62
N ASP A 48 -3.94 10.75 8.90
CA ASP A 48 -5.22 10.19 9.32
C ASP A 48 -6.42 10.96 8.74
N SER A 49 -6.22 12.23 8.40
CA SER A 49 -7.27 13.02 7.74
C SER A 49 -7.63 12.52 6.34
N THR A 50 -6.72 11.79 5.69
CA THR A 50 -6.95 11.23 4.35
C THR A 50 -7.36 9.77 4.37
N ARG A 51 -7.47 9.17 5.56
CA ARG A 51 -7.75 7.76 5.72
C ARG A 51 -9.03 7.31 5.00
N ASP A 52 -10.09 8.08 5.15
CA ASP A 52 -11.39 7.73 4.55
C ASP A 52 -11.34 7.79 3.02
N GLU A 53 -10.47 8.61 2.46
CA GLU A 53 -10.31 8.71 1.02
C GLU A 53 -9.49 7.54 0.46
N LEU A 54 -8.52 7.05 1.23
CA LEU A 54 -7.65 5.96 0.80
C LEU A 54 -8.23 4.58 1.09
N ALA A 55 -9.07 4.45 2.10
CA ALA A 55 -9.61 3.15 2.50
C ALA A 55 -10.32 2.40 1.35
N PRO A 56 -11.17 3.05 0.54
CA PRO A 56 -11.79 2.35 -0.60
C PRO A 56 -10.78 1.86 -1.63
N LEU A 57 -9.70 2.61 -1.82
CA LEU A 57 -8.65 2.23 -2.77
C LEU A 57 -7.88 1.02 -2.26
N PHE A 58 -7.52 0.99 -0.98
CA PHE A 58 -6.87 -0.16 -0.37
C PHE A 58 -7.77 -1.39 -0.47
N ALA A 59 -9.06 -1.22 -0.14
CA ALA A 59 -10.02 -2.31 -0.22
C ALA A 59 -10.13 -2.88 -1.64
N TYR A 60 -10.13 -2.02 -2.63
CA TYR A 60 -10.17 -2.45 -4.03
C TYR A 60 -8.93 -3.26 -4.39
N LEU A 61 -7.73 -2.76 -4.06
CA LEU A 61 -6.49 -3.43 -4.40
C LEU A 61 -6.37 -4.79 -3.71
N VAL A 62 -6.86 -4.88 -2.48
CA VAL A 62 -6.88 -6.17 -1.76
C VAL A 62 -7.89 -7.12 -2.40
N ALA A 63 -9.07 -6.62 -2.74
CA ALA A 63 -10.14 -7.44 -3.31
C ALA A 63 -9.75 -8.04 -4.66
N VAL A 64 -8.99 -7.31 -5.47
CA VAL A 64 -8.53 -7.82 -6.78
C VAL A 64 -7.23 -8.63 -6.69
N GLY A 65 -6.74 -8.86 -5.48
CA GLY A 65 -5.57 -9.70 -5.27
C GLY A 65 -4.23 -9.04 -5.59
N LYS A 66 -4.17 -7.71 -5.64
CA LYS A 66 -2.94 -6.98 -5.98
C LYS A 66 -2.08 -6.70 -4.76
N MET A 67 -2.64 -6.76 -3.56
CA MET A 67 -1.88 -6.62 -2.33
C MET A 67 -2.59 -7.31 -1.18
N VAL A 68 -1.82 -7.64 -0.14
CA VAL A 68 -2.32 -8.29 1.08
C VAL A 68 -1.78 -7.51 2.26
N PRO A 69 -2.63 -7.07 3.20
CA PRO A 69 -2.13 -6.37 4.38
C PRO A 69 -1.18 -7.24 5.19
N VAL A 70 -0.09 -6.62 5.66
CA VAL A 70 0.83 -7.28 6.56
C VAL A 70 0.19 -7.27 7.95
N GLN A 71 0.03 -8.46 8.54
CA GLN A 71 -0.49 -8.54 9.89
C GLN A 71 0.61 -8.19 10.88
N GLN A 72 0.30 -7.29 11.80
CA GLN A 72 1.20 -6.94 12.87
C GLN A 72 0.75 -7.62 14.14
N PHE A 73 1.69 -8.35 14.74
CA PHE A 73 1.46 -8.97 16.03
C PHE A 73 2.21 -8.16 17.08
N GLU A 74 1.52 -7.82 18.11
CA GLU A 74 2.13 -7.18 19.27
C GLU A 74 2.30 -8.21 20.39
#